data_daf376986ad29098e7255f0758f2c8a6
#
_entry.id   daf376986ad29098e7255f0758f2c8a6
#
_cell.length_a   1.000
_cell.length_b   1.000
_cell.length_c   1.000
_cell.angle_alpha   90.00
_cell.angle_beta   90.00
_cell.angle_gamma   90.00
#
_symmetry.space_group_name_H-M   'P 1'
#
loop_
_entity.id
_entity.type
_entity.pdbx_description
1 polymer ?
#
loop_
_entity_poly.entity_id
_entity_poly.type
_entity_poly.pdbx_seq_one_letter_code
_entity_poly.pdbx_strand_id
1 'polypeptide(L)'
;YRIKKKDSIEEKLVRHGFEPTLENAKDQLQDIAGVRIICYFVGDVNNLVNMLKKQPDLIFIRESNYIENPKPNGYRSHHVILGVNVCCLDANEYYPVEVQLRTISMDFWAAMEHRVSYKKQYDNKEQRVAELLQYSNILEKMEKEFEKYNDHPVEM
;
A
#
# COMPACT_ATOMS: atom_id res chain seq x y z
N TYR A 1 2.23 7.87 8.40
CA TYR A 1 1.20 6.96 8.95
C TYR A 1 -0.19 7.58 8.84
N ARG A 2 -1.20 6.75 8.85
CA ARG A 2 -2.60 7.16 8.85
C ARG A 2 -3.40 6.23 9.75
N ILE A 3 -4.26 6.81 10.59
CA ILE A 3 -5.33 6.09 11.27
C ILE A 3 -6.63 6.52 10.64
N LYS A 4 -7.49 5.58 10.27
CA LYS A 4 -8.81 5.87 9.73
C LYS A 4 -9.68 6.61 10.74
N LYS A 5 -10.43 7.59 10.26
CA LYS A 5 -11.42 8.26 11.09
C LYS A 5 -12.57 7.30 11.43
N LYS A 6 -13.18 7.48 12.59
CA LYS A 6 -14.28 6.67 13.09
C LYS A 6 -15.40 6.53 12.05
N ASP A 7 -15.87 7.64 11.49
CA ASP A 7 -16.93 7.64 10.47
C ASP A 7 -16.59 6.77 9.25
N SER A 8 -15.32 6.83 8.79
CA SER A 8 -14.85 6.02 7.66
C SER A 8 -14.73 4.53 7.99
N ILE A 9 -14.54 4.18 9.26
CA ILE A 9 -14.55 2.78 9.75
C ILE A 9 -15.99 2.27 9.74
N GLU A 10 -16.91 3.03 10.32
CA GLU A 10 -18.33 2.69 10.39
C GLU A 10 -18.96 2.54 9.00
N GLU A 11 -18.73 3.49 8.09
CA GLU A 11 -19.18 3.42 6.69
C GLU A 11 -18.64 2.17 5.98
N LYS A 12 -17.39 1.80 6.25
CA LYS A 12 -16.78 0.61 5.63
C LYS A 12 -17.41 -0.68 6.16
N LEU A 13 -17.64 -0.77 7.48
CA LEU A 13 -18.34 -1.92 8.09
C LEU A 13 -19.74 -2.11 7.50
N VAL A 14 -20.55 -1.04 7.50
CA VAL A 14 -21.90 -1.07 6.92
C VAL A 14 -21.89 -1.50 5.46
N ARG A 15 -20.95 -0.96 4.65
CA ARG A 15 -20.80 -1.36 3.24
C ARG A 15 -20.46 -2.84 3.06
N HIS A 16 -19.76 -3.44 4.02
CA HIS A 16 -19.44 -4.87 4.03
C HIS A 16 -20.53 -5.73 4.70
N GLY A 17 -21.64 -5.14 5.17
CA GLY A 17 -22.75 -5.85 5.80
C GLY A 17 -22.56 -6.16 7.28
N PHE A 18 -21.61 -5.48 7.93
CA PHE A 18 -21.36 -5.64 9.37
C PHE A 18 -21.94 -4.49 10.19
N GLU A 19 -22.32 -4.77 11.42
CA GLU A 19 -22.66 -3.72 12.37
C GLU A 19 -21.44 -2.87 12.73
N PRO A 20 -21.60 -1.53 12.90
CA PRO A 20 -20.49 -0.63 13.19
C PRO A 20 -20.08 -0.69 14.69
N THR A 21 -19.58 -1.83 15.13
CA THR A 21 -19.07 -2.09 16.47
C THR A 21 -17.55 -2.10 16.50
N LEU A 22 -16.95 -1.89 17.66
CA LEU A 22 -15.51 -1.97 17.84
C LEU A 22 -14.97 -3.38 17.56
N GLU A 23 -15.70 -4.39 17.96
CA GLU A 23 -15.37 -5.80 17.75
C GLU A 23 -15.34 -6.11 16.24
N ASN A 24 -16.38 -5.77 15.50
CA ASN A 24 -16.40 -5.94 14.05
C ASN A 24 -15.31 -5.12 13.36
N ALA A 25 -15.00 -3.92 13.84
CA ALA A 25 -13.91 -3.13 13.29
C ALA A 25 -12.58 -3.85 13.42
N LYS A 26 -12.27 -4.41 14.59
CA LYS A 26 -11.05 -5.16 14.88
C LYS A 26 -10.95 -6.43 14.03
N ASP A 27 -12.06 -7.20 13.93
CA ASP A 27 -12.05 -8.53 13.32
C ASP A 27 -12.14 -8.48 11.80
N GLN A 28 -12.88 -7.51 11.25
CA GLN A 28 -13.20 -7.46 9.82
C GLN A 28 -12.35 -6.47 9.02
N LEU A 29 -11.73 -5.48 9.66
CA LEU A 29 -10.96 -4.46 8.97
C LEU A 29 -9.46 -4.59 9.24
N GLN A 30 -8.69 -4.73 8.17
CA GLN A 30 -7.22 -4.88 8.22
C GLN A 30 -6.46 -3.58 7.90
N ASP A 31 -7.17 -2.47 7.68
CA ASP A 31 -6.63 -1.20 7.22
C ASP A 31 -7.07 0.01 8.06
N ILE A 32 -7.39 -0.23 9.34
CA ILE A 32 -7.71 0.82 10.32
C ILE A 32 -6.47 1.67 10.57
N ALA A 33 -5.35 1.02 10.83
CA ALA A 33 -4.04 1.66 10.93
C ALA A 33 -3.22 1.33 9.68
N GLY A 34 -2.51 2.31 9.15
CA GLY A 34 -1.67 2.13 7.98
C GLY A 34 -0.41 2.96 8.01
N VAL A 35 0.66 2.39 7.47
CA VAL A 35 1.95 3.05 7.25
C VAL A 35 2.26 2.99 5.76
N ARG A 36 2.76 4.09 5.20
CA ARG A 36 3.33 4.10 3.86
C ARG A 36 4.82 4.33 3.95
N ILE A 37 5.58 3.50 3.26
CA ILE A 37 7.03 3.59 3.17
C ILE A 37 7.36 3.80 1.70
N ILE A 38 8.19 4.83 1.44
CA ILE A 38 8.66 5.15 0.10
C ILE A 38 10.13 4.78 0.02
N CYS A 39 10.46 3.92 -0.94
CA CYS A 39 11.79 3.46 -1.28
C CYS A 39 12.26 4.10 -2.58
N TYR A 40 13.54 4.02 -2.88
CA TYR A 40 14.06 4.47 -4.16
C TYR A 40 13.75 3.48 -5.27
N PHE A 41 14.02 2.19 -5.05
CA PHE A 41 13.95 1.15 -6.06
C PHE A 41 13.15 -0.08 -5.58
N VAL A 42 12.76 -0.94 -6.53
CA VAL A 42 12.03 -2.18 -6.24
C VAL A 42 12.86 -3.12 -5.37
N GLY A 43 14.18 -3.15 -5.56
CA GLY A 43 15.10 -3.92 -4.72
C GLY A 43 14.98 -3.56 -3.23
N ASP A 44 14.87 -2.26 -2.90
CA ASP A 44 14.69 -1.79 -1.53
C ASP A 44 13.35 -2.25 -0.94
N VAL A 45 12.27 -2.18 -1.75
CA VAL A 45 10.94 -2.67 -1.35
C VAL A 45 11.01 -4.15 -0.98
N ASN A 46 11.62 -4.97 -1.83
CA ASN A 46 11.74 -6.42 -1.61
C ASN A 46 12.57 -6.74 -0.35
N ASN A 47 13.68 -6.02 -0.16
CA ASN A 47 14.53 -6.17 1.02
C ASN A 47 13.75 -5.83 2.29
N LEU A 48 13.00 -4.74 2.29
CA LEU A 48 12.22 -4.31 3.44
C LEU A 48 11.07 -5.28 3.76
N VAL A 49 10.36 -5.79 2.75
CA VAL A 49 9.35 -6.85 2.94
C VAL A 49 9.96 -8.08 3.59
N ASN A 50 11.14 -8.53 3.12
CA ASN A 50 11.84 -9.65 3.70
C ASN A 50 12.30 -9.40 5.14
N MET A 51 12.70 -8.18 5.46
CA MET A 51 13.03 -7.78 6.83
C MET A 51 11.80 -7.81 7.75
N LEU A 52 10.67 -7.28 7.29
CA LEU A 52 9.41 -7.30 8.04
C LEU A 52 8.94 -8.72 8.34
N LYS A 53 9.05 -9.64 7.37
CA LYS A 53 8.71 -11.06 7.55
C LYS A 53 9.56 -11.77 8.61
N LYS A 54 10.75 -11.27 8.89
CA LYS A 54 11.69 -11.88 9.86
C LYS A 54 11.61 -11.26 11.26
N GLN A 55 10.78 -10.23 11.46
CA GLN A 55 10.66 -9.58 12.77
C GLN A 55 9.89 -10.49 13.74
N PRO A 56 10.48 -10.85 14.89
CA PRO A 56 9.87 -11.79 15.83
C PRO A 56 8.67 -11.20 16.60
N ASP A 57 8.57 -9.90 16.68
CA ASP A 57 7.53 -9.15 17.37
C ASP A 57 6.33 -8.77 16.47
N LEU A 58 6.40 -9.14 15.19
CA LEU A 58 5.34 -8.92 14.20
C LEU A 58 4.72 -10.26 13.75
N ILE A 59 3.41 -10.29 13.62
CA ILE A 59 2.72 -11.42 13.00
C ILE A 59 2.46 -11.08 11.54
N PHE A 60 3.04 -11.84 10.63
CA PHE A 60 2.74 -11.71 9.20
C PHE A 60 1.37 -12.34 8.90
N ILE A 61 0.41 -11.52 8.46
CA ILE A 61 -0.97 -11.96 8.21
C ILE A 61 -1.20 -12.24 6.73
N ARG A 62 -0.85 -11.27 5.85
CA ARG A 62 -1.09 -11.37 4.40
C ARG A 62 -0.23 -10.39 3.63
N GLU A 63 0.02 -10.70 2.36
CA GLU A 63 0.60 -9.76 1.40
C GLU A 63 -0.18 -9.72 0.09
N SER A 64 -0.03 -8.60 -0.63
CA SER A 64 -0.53 -8.40 -1.99
C SER A 64 0.52 -7.65 -2.79
N ASN A 65 1.19 -8.35 -3.71
CA ASN A 65 2.26 -7.78 -4.52
C ASN A 65 1.70 -7.23 -5.85
N TYR A 66 1.30 -5.96 -5.85
CA TYR A 66 0.88 -5.25 -7.06
C TYR A 66 2.06 -4.67 -7.85
N ILE A 67 3.31 -4.92 -7.45
CA ILE A 67 4.49 -4.63 -8.26
C ILE A 67 4.63 -5.69 -9.34
N GLU A 68 4.52 -6.96 -8.97
CA GLU A 68 4.54 -8.11 -9.89
C GLU A 68 3.22 -8.27 -10.66
N ASN A 69 2.09 -8.01 -10.00
CA ASN A 69 0.75 -8.13 -10.57
C ASN A 69 0.00 -6.79 -10.50
N PRO A 70 0.33 -5.81 -11.34
CA PRO A 70 -0.30 -4.49 -11.34
C PRO A 70 -1.81 -4.55 -11.55
N LYS A 71 -2.54 -3.58 -11.01
CA LYS A 71 -3.96 -3.44 -11.31
C LYS A 71 -4.16 -3.01 -12.78
N PRO A 72 -5.35 -3.22 -13.36
CA PRO A 72 -5.62 -2.89 -14.77
C PRO A 72 -5.30 -1.44 -15.15
N ASN A 73 -5.41 -0.50 -14.22
CA ASN A 73 -5.07 0.92 -14.43
C ASN A 73 -3.57 1.24 -14.27
N GLY A 74 -2.74 0.24 -13.98
CA GLY A 74 -1.30 0.44 -13.76
C GLY A 74 -0.90 0.75 -12.31
N TYR A 75 -1.81 0.67 -11.34
CA TYR A 75 -1.44 0.83 -9.94
C TYR A 75 -0.47 -0.23 -9.48
N ARG A 76 0.65 0.19 -8.89
CA ARG A 76 1.71 -0.65 -8.31
C ARG A 76 1.97 -0.28 -6.86
N SER A 77 2.15 -1.28 -6.01
CA SER A 77 2.53 -1.17 -4.60
C SER A 77 2.71 -2.57 -4.02
N HIS A 78 3.53 -2.74 -3.01
CA HIS A 78 3.53 -3.97 -2.21
C HIS A 78 2.80 -3.70 -0.90
N HIS A 79 1.75 -4.43 -0.63
CA HIS A 79 0.95 -4.30 0.60
C HIS A 79 1.23 -5.48 1.51
N VAL A 80 1.52 -5.22 2.77
CA VAL A 80 1.70 -6.23 3.80
C VAL A 80 0.76 -5.90 4.96
N ILE A 81 0.01 -6.88 5.43
CA ILE A 81 -0.77 -6.77 6.66
C ILE A 81 0.00 -7.46 7.77
N LEU A 82 0.32 -6.71 8.80
CA LEU A 82 1.05 -7.18 9.97
C LEU A 82 0.17 -7.06 11.22
N GLY A 83 0.21 -8.07 12.07
CA GLY A 83 -0.31 -8.00 13.44
C GLY A 83 0.75 -7.39 14.34
N VAL A 84 0.43 -6.25 14.95
CA VAL A 84 1.29 -5.55 15.90
C VAL A 84 0.75 -5.77 17.29
N ASN A 85 1.62 -6.25 18.20
CA ASN A 85 1.24 -6.45 19.59
C ASN A 85 1.08 -5.08 20.28
N VAL A 86 -0.05 -4.88 20.94
CA VAL A 86 -0.32 -3.70 21.76
C VAL A 86 -0.56 -4.17 23.18
N CYS A 87 0.38 -3.84 24.07
CA CYS A 87 0.23 -4.08 25.50
C CYS A 87 -0.72 -3.04 26.09
N CYS A 88 -1.93 -3.46 26.43
CA CYS A 88 -2.86 -2.71 27.28
C CYS A 88 -2.82 -3.29 28.69
N LEU A 89 -3.27 -2.51 29.68
CA LEU A 89 -3.15 -2.82 31.13
C LEU A 89 -3.56 -4.24 31.53
N ASP A 90 -4.45 -4.89 30.79
CA ASP A 90 -4.98 -6.22 31.14
C ASP A 90 -4.91 -7.26 30.01
N ALA A 91 -4.38 -6.94 28.82
CA ALA A 91 -4.31 -7.88 27.71
C ALA A 91 -3.20 -7.53 26.69
N ASN A 92 -2.56 -8.56 26.16
CA ASN A 92 -1.73 -8.47 24.98
C ASN A 92 -2.61 -8.78 23.75
N GLU A 93 -2.89 -7.80 22.93
CA GLU A 93 -3.71 -7.97 21.74
C GLU A 93 -2.96 -7.59 20.49
N TYR A 94 -3.22 -8.32 19.40
CA TYR A 94 -2.66 -8.02 18.10
C TYR A 94 -3.65 -7.21 17.25
N TYR A 95 -3.19 -6.08 16.73
CA TYR A 95 -3.97 -5.23 15.84
C TYR A 95 -3.39 -5.25 14.43
N PRO A 96 -4.24 -5.40 13.40
CA PRO A 96 -3.78 -5.38 12.02
C PRO A 96 -3.35 -3.98 11.60
N VAL A 97 -2.17 -3.89 10.98
CA VAL A 97 -1.61 -2.67 10.40
C VAL A 97 -1.29 -2.94 8.93
N GLU A 98 -1.83 -2.14 8.03
CA GLU A 98 -1.45 -2.18 6.62
C GLU A 98 -0.16 -1.40 6.40
N VAL A 99 0.86 -2.05 5.86
CA VAL A 99 2.10 -1.43 5.40
C VAL A 99 2.08 -1.39 3.87
N GLN A 100 2.02 -0.20 3.29
CA GLN A 100 2.12 0.03 1.85
C GLN A 100 3.54 0.44 1.51
N LEU A 101 4.25 -0.40 0.75
CA LEU A 101 5.59 -0.11 0.27
C LEU A 101 5.52 0.26 -1.22
N ARG A 102 6.13 1.38 -1.56
CA ARG A 102 6.16 1.92 -2.92
C ARG A 102 7.54 2.46 -3.23
N THR A 103 7.86 2.54 -4.50
CA THR A 103 8.94 3.41 -4.94
C THR A 103 8.43 4.85 -5.12
N ILE A 104 9.36 5.80 -5.33
CA ILE A 104 9.02 7.20 -5.59
C ILE A 104 8.12 7.30 -6.83
N SER A 105 8.42 6.56 -7.90
CA SER A 105 7.64 6.57 -9.14
C SER A 105 6.22 6.04 -8.95
N MET A 106 6.06 4.98 -8.14
CA MET A 106 4.76 4.39 -7.80
C MET A 106 3.91 5.34 -6.96
N ASP A 107 4.52 6.03 -5.98
CA ASP A 107 3.78 6.98 -5.14
C ASP A 107 3.41 8.24 -5.92
N PHE A 108 4.29 8.74 -6.80
CA PHE A 108 3.98 9.82 -7.72
C PHE A 108 2.78 9.46 -8.62
N TRP A 109 2.81 8.29 -9.26
CA TRP A 109 1.69 7.83 -10.10
C TRP A 109 0.38 7.77 -9.32
N ALA A 110 0.40 7.16 -8.11
CA ALA A 110 -0.79 7.01 -7.28
C ALA A 110 -1.35 8.36 -6.80
N ALA A 111 -0.47 9.33 -6.49
CA ALA A 111 -0.88 10.68 -6.10
C ALA A 111 -1.54 11.42 -7.27
N MET A 112 -0.98 11.32 -8.49
CA MET A 112 -1.53 11.94 -9.70
C MET A 112 -2.87 11.29 -10.09
N GLU A 113 -2.94 9.95 -10.10
CA GLU A 113 -4.18 9.22 -10.39
C GLU A 113 -5.29 9.65 -9.44
N HIS A 114 -5.03 9.65 -8.13
CA HIS A 114 -6.01 10.08 -7.14
C HIS A 114 -6.47 11.53 -7.38
N ARG A 115 -5.55 12.46 -7.67
CA ARG A 115 -5.87 13.87 -7.91
C ARG A 115 -6.76 14.08 -9.12
N VAL A 116 -6.49 13.37 -10.21
CA VAL A 116 -7.24 13.53 -11.47
C VAL A 116 -8.52 12.68 -11.51
N SER A 117 -8.60 11.58 -10.76
CA SER A 117 -9.76 10.68 -10.72
C SER A 117 -10.79 11.08 -9.67
N TYR A 118 -10.38 11.85 -8.65
CA TYR A 118 -11.24 12.17 -7.53
C TYR A 118 -12.43 13.04 -7.97
N LYS A 119 -13.66 12.53 -7.73
CA LYS A 119 -14.95 13.20 -7.98
C LYS A 119 -15.23 13.62 -9.44
N LYS A 120 -14.54 13.07 -10.44
CA LYS A 120 -14.85 13.34 -11.84
C LYS A 120 -15.56 12.14 -12.46
N GLN A 121 -16.73 12.39 -13.06
CA GLN A 121 -17.35 11.46 -14.00
C GLN A 121 -16.71 11.69 -15.36
N TYR A 122 -16.24 10.62 -16.01
CA TYR A 122 -15.62 10.68 -17.32
C TYR A 122 -16.44 9.84 -18.30
N ASP A 123 -16.70 10.41 -19.45
CA ASP A 123 -17.47 9.76 -20.53
C ASP A 123 -16.72 8.57 -21.17
N ASN A 124 -15.38 8.49 -20.97
CA ASN A 124 -14.54 7.45 -21.57
C ASN A 124 -13.61 6.80 -20.54
N LYS A 125 -14.19 5.93 -19.69
CA LYS A 125 -13.47 5.26 -18.60
C LYS A 125 -12.39 4.31 -19.08
N GLU A 126 -12.63 3.58 -20.19
CA GLU A 126 -11.70 2.58 -20.73
C GLU A 126 -10.44 3.22 -21.29
N GLN A 127 -10.60 4.27 -22.09
CA GLN A 127 -9.47 5.02 -22.65
C GLN A 127 -8.58 5.58 -21.51
N ARG A 128 -9.20 6.09 -20.46
CA ARG A 128 -8.46 6.63 -19.33
C ARG A 128 -7.67 5.57 -18.56
N VAL A 129 -8.24 4.38 -18.35
CA VAL A 129 -7.53 3.25 -17.73
C VAL A 129 -6.31 2.88 -18.58
N ALA A 130 -6.43 2.86 -19.90
CA ALA A 130 -5.32 2.59 -20.81
C ALA A 130 -4.22 3.67 -20.75
N GLU A 131 -4.60 4.94 -20.70
CA GLU A 131 -3.64 6.06 -20.56
C GLU A 131 -2.90 5.99 -19.21
N LEU A 132 -3.59 5.73 -18.11
CA LEU A 132 -3.00 5.58 -16.78
C LEU A 132 -2.03 4.41 -16.72
N LEU A 133 -2.37 3.28 -17.36
CA LEU A 133 -1.47 2.13 -17.49
C LEU A 133 -0.22 2.50 -18.29
N GLN A 134 -0.38 3.23 -19.40
CA GLN A 134 0.76 3.69 -20.19
C GLN A 134 1.72 4.58 -19.38
N TYR A 135 1.18 5.53 -18.61
CA TYR A 135 2.02 6.38 -17.73
C TYR A 135 2.74 5.58 -16.65
N SER A 136 2.07 4.58 -16.07
CA SER A 136 2.70 3.68 -15.11
C SER A 136 3.88 2.92 -15.72
N ASN A 137 3.73 2.43 -16.94
CA ASN A 137 4.80 1.72 -17.67
C ASN A 137 5.98 2.63 -18.02
N ILE A 138 5.73 3.90 -18.37
CA ILE A 138 6.79 4.89 -18.62
C ILE A 138 7.59 5.14 -17.35
N LEU A 139 6.92 5.34 -16.21
CA LEU A 139 7.56 5.57 -14.92
C LEU A 139 8.39 4.36 -14.47
N GLU A 140 7.87 3.15 -14.65
CA GLU A 140 8.61 1.92 -14.35
C GLU A 140 9.90 1.80 -15.18
N LYS A 141 9.79 2.07 -16.50
CA LYS A 141 10.94 2.02 -17.39
C LYS A 141 12.00 3.04 -16.96
N MET A 142 11.59 4.26 -16.65
CA MET A 142 12.49 5.31 -16.18
C MET A 142 13.17 4.92 -14.86
N GLU A 143 12.43 4.38 -13.90
CA GLU A 143 12.98 3.91 -12.62
C GLU A 143 14.03 2.81 -12.83
N LYS A 144 13.77 1.82 -13.69
CA LYS A 144 14.72 0.77 -14.04
C LYS A 144 16.01 1.30 -14.69
N GLU A 145 15.92 2.37 -15.48
CA GLU A 145 17.12 3.01 -16.03
C GLU A 145 17.95 3.70 -14.94
N PHE A 146 17.31 4.38 -13.98
CA PHE A 146 18.01 4.96 -12.84
C PHE A 146 18.64 3.91 -11.94
N GLU A 147 17.97 2.78 -11.70
CA GLU A 147 18.48 1.70 -10.86
C GLU A 147 19.82 1.14 -11.36
N LYS A 148 20.05 1.11 -12.68
CA LYS A 148 21.35 0.69 -13.26
C LYS A 148 22.53 1.56 -12.82
N TYR A 149 22.32 2.83 -12.52
CA TYR A 149 23.38 3.70 -12.01
C TYR A 149 23.64 3.49 -10.51
N ASN A 150 22.67 2.92 -9.78
CA ASN A 150 22.81 2.64 -8.35
C ASN A 150 23.68 1.40 -8.08
N ASP A 151 23.75 0.46 -9.03
CA ASP A 151 24.57 -0.76 -8.94
C ASP A 151 26.06 -0.51 -9.21
N HIS A 152 26.43 0.71 -9.63
CA HIS A 152 27.83 1.13 -9.76
C HIS A 152 28.26 1.83 -8.46
N PRO A 153 29.12 1.22 -7.61
CA PRO A 153 29.68 1.93 -6.47
C PRO A 153 30.41 3.15 -6.98
N VAL A 154 30.02 4.33 -6.48
CA VAL A 154 30.79 5.55 -6.70
C VAL A 154 32.15 5.30 -6.04
N GLU A 155 33.19 5.09 -6.84
CA GLU A 155 34.57 5.09 -6.36
C GLU A 155 34.81 6.48 -5.76
N MET A 156 34.86 6.54 -4.42
CA MET A 156 35.28 7.75 -3.69
C MET A 156 36.80 7.82 -3.65
#